data_88da5fa0f256d2b9e01549ed6128b498
#
_entry.id   88da5fa0f256d2b9e01549ed6128b498
#
_cell.length_a   1.000
_cell.length_b   1.000
_cell.length_c   1.000
_cell.angle_alpha   90.00
_cell.angle_beta   90.00
_cell.angle_gamma   90.00
#
_symmetry.space_group_name_H-M   'P 1'
#
loop_
_entity.id
_entity.type
_entity.pdbx_description
1 polymer ?
#
loop_
_entity_poly.entity_id
_entity_poly.type
_entity_poly.pdbx_seq_one_letter_code
_entity_poly.pdbx_strand_id
1 'polypeptide(L)' 'MEGHDCGDGIFASPKTSCPFAKNVKKEYFAVPGDSVEIEVHSPVTGQTYTMACVRTDDTVTCRGGNQAVVRFGV' A
#
# COMPACT_ATOMS: atom_id res chain seq x y z
N MET A 1 4.05 3.51 16.46
CA MET A 1 4.24 3.80 15.91
C MET A 1 4.83 3.76 15.10
N GLU A 2 4.96 3.33 14.59
CA GLU A 2 5.75 3.10 13.86
C GLU A 2 5.39 3.25 12.55
N GLY A 3 5.88 3.87 11.70
CA GLY A 3 5.56 4.14 10.33
C GLY A 3 5.75 5.61 10.05
N HIS A 4 5.50 6.03 8.82
CA HIS A 4 5.73 7.39 8.40
C HIS A 4 4.72 7.81 7.36
N ASP A 5 4.48 9.11 7.30
CA ASP A 5 3.56 9.71 6.35
C ASP A 5 4.31 9.98 5.06
N CYS A 6 3.80 9.44 3.96
CA CYS A 6 4.42 9.61 2.64
C CYS A 6 3.80 10.75 1.84
N GLY A 7 2.88 11.50 2.44
CA GLY A 7 2.14 12.53 1.71
C GLY A 7 0.92 11.94 1.02
N ASP A 8 0.08 12.80 0.48
CA ASP A 8 -1.14 12.40 -0.24
C ASP A 8 -2.06 11.50 0.60
N GLY A 9 -1.99 11.63 1.93
CA GLY A 9 -2.80 10.81 2.81
C GLY A 9 -2.32 9.36 2.90
N ILE A 10 -1.10 9.09 2.49
CA ILE A 10 -0.53 7.74 2.50
C ILE A 10 0.34 7.55 3.74
N PHE A 11 0.07 6.48 4.47
CA PHE A 11 0.86 6.11 5.65
C PHE A 11 1.48 4.74 5.40
N ALA A 12 2.76 4.60 5.69
CA ALA A 12 3.50 3.36 5.43
C ALA A 12 4.20 2.90 6.70
N SER A 13 4.31 1.58 6.85
CA SER A 13 5.05 1.00 7.97
C SER A 13 6.55 1.34 7.84
N PRO A 14 7.32 1.19 8.93
CA PRO A 14 8.72 1.64 8.91
C PRO A 14 9.57 1.01 7.83
N LYS A 15 9.26 -0.23 7.45
CA LYS A 15 10.04 -0.93 6.46
C LYS A 15 9.50 -0.77 5.04
N THR A 16 8.49 0.06 4.88
CA THR A 16 7.85 0.28 3.58
C THR A 16 8.26 1.65 3.08
N SER A 17 8.85 1.69 1.89
CA SER A 17 9.29 2.95 1.31
C SER A 17 8.10 3.73 0.76
N CYS A 18 8.23 5.06 0.70
CA CYS A 18 7.17 5.89 0.15
C CYS A 18 6.93 5.63 -1.35
N PRO A 19 7.97 5.43 -2.18
CA PRO A 19 7.70 5.09 -3.57
C PRO A 19 6.88 3.81 -3.72
N PHE A 20 7.13 2.81 -2.89
CA PHE A 20 6.33 1.59 -2.93
C PHE A 20 4.90 1.86 -2.47
N ALA A 21 4.75 2.64 -1.40
CA ALA A 21 3.42 2.96 -0.89
C ALA A 21 2.58 3.71 -1.92
N LYS A 22 3.19 4.61 -2.66
CA LYS A 22 2.48 5.33 -3.72
C LYS A 22 2.06 4.40 -4.84
N ASN A 23 2.90 3.42 -5.18
CA ASN A 23 2.53 2.42 -6.17
C ASN A 23 1.38 1.55 -5.68
N VAL A 24 1.36 1.23 -4.39
CA VAL A 24 0.25 0.46 -3.82
C VAL A 24 -1.06 1.20 -4.01
N LYS A 25 -1.09 2.48 -3.69
CA LYS A 25 -2.29 3.28 -3.86
C LYS A 25 -2.73 3.32 -5.31
N LYS A 26 -1.78 3.51 -6.22
CA LYS A 26 -2.07 3.57 -7.64
C LYS A 26 -2.66 2.25 -8.14
N GLU A 27 -2.08 1.14 -7.75
CA GLU A 27 -2.57 -0.17 -8.18
C GLU A 27 -3.92 -0.50 -7.60
N TYR A 28 -4.16 -0.08 -6.35
CA TYR A 28 -5.45 -0.31 -5.74
C TYR A 28 -6.57 0.35 -6.54
N PHE A 29 -6.37 1.59 -6.95
CA PHE A 29 -7.40 2.31 -7.70
C PHE A 29 -7.53 1.84 -9.14
N ALA A 30 -6.58 1.03 -9.62
CA ALA A 30 -6.69 0.46 -10.95
C ALA A 30 -7.54 -0.81 -10.96
N VAL A 31 -7.88 -1.36 -9.78
CA VAL A 31 -8.64 -2.59 -9.65
C VAL A 31 -9.91 -2.29 -8.88
N PRO A 32 -11.08 -2.65 -9.42
CA PRO A 32 -12.34 -2.38 -8.71
C PRO A 32 -12.53 -3.35 -7.56
N GLY A 33 -13.20 -2.87 -6.51
CA GLY A 33 -13.54 -3.71 -5.37
C GLY A 33 -13.04 -3.14 -4.07
N ASP A 34 -13.60 -3.64 -2.96
CA ASP A 34 -13.24 -3.18 -1.62
C ASP A 34 -12.24 -4.10 -0.95
N SER A 35 -12.10 -5.32 -1.44
CA SER A 35 -11.18 -6.30 -0.90
C SER A 35 -10.50 -6.98 -2.10
N VAL A 36 -9.26 -6.62 -2.35
CA VAL A 36 -8.58 -7.05 -3.56
C VAL A 36 -7.12 -7.40 -3.26
N GLU A 37 -6.57 -8.27 -4.10
CA GLU A 37 -5.14 -8.52 -4.09
C GLU A 37 -4.54 -7.87 -5.32
N ILE A 38 -3.45 -7.15 -5.11
CA ILE A 38 -2.77 -6.46 -6.20
C ILE A 38 -1.30 -6.82 -6.17
N GLU A 39 -0.66 -6.75 -7.34
CA GLU A 39 0.78 -6.92 -7.44
C GLU A 39 1.41 -5.56 -7.63
N VAL A 40 2.35 -5.23 -6.75
CA VAL A 40 2.94 -3.90 -6.72
C VAL A 40 4.45 -4.02 -6.84
N HIS A 41 5.01 -3.31 -7.79
CA HIS A 41 6.45 -3.28 -7.99
C HIS A 41 7.09 -2.27 -7.03
N SER A 42 8.18 -2.69 -6.41
CA SER A 42 8.96 -1.81 -5.55
C SER A 42 10.16 -1.28 -6.31
N PRO A 43 10.23 0.02 -6.57
CA PRO A 43 11.40 0.57 -7.25
C PRO A 43 12.66 0.55 -6.40
N VAL A 44 12.50 0.38 -5.09
CA VAL A 44 13.64 0.35 -4.18
C VAL A 44 14.36 -0.99 -4.23
N THR A 45 13.60 -2.10 -4.24
CA THR A 45 14.19 -3.43 -4.24
C THR A 45 14.19 -4.07 -5.62
N GLY A 46 13.42 -3.54 -6.55
CA GLY A 46 13.27 -4.13 -7.87
C GLY A 46 12.40 -5.37 -7.91
N GLN A 47 11.68 -5.65 -6.85
CA GLN A 47 10.85 -6.84 -6.76
C GLN A 47 9.37 -6.47 -6.76
N THR A 48 8.55 -7.45 -7.12
CA THR A 48 7.09 -7.30 -7.13
C THR A 48 6.52 -8.05 -5.95
N TYR A 49 5.63 -7.39 -5.21
CA TYR A 49 5.01 -7.98 -4.04
C TYR A 49 3.52 -8.03 -4.21
N THR A 50 2.90 -9.09 -3.67
CA THR A 50 1.45 -9.21 -3.64
C THR A 50 0.96 -8.56 -2.35
N MET A 51 0.02 -7.62 -2.50
CA MET A 51 -0.57 -6.92 -1.38
C MET A 51 -2.06 -7.21 -1.32
N ALA A 52 -2.52 -7.56 -0.13
CA ALA A 52 -3.95 -7.76 0.09
C ALA A 52 -4.50 -6.46 0.67
N CYS A 53 -5.45 -5.87 -0.02
CA CYS A 53 -6.02 -4.58 0.35
C CYS A 53 -7.47 -4.73 0.75
N VAL A 54 -7.83 -4.09 1.87
CA VAL A 54 -9.20 -4.09 2.36
C VAL A 54 -9.60 -2.65 2.64
N ARG A 55 -10.75 -2.26 2.14
CA ARG A 55 -11.31 -0.95 2.40
C ARG A 55 -12.29 -1.05 3.56
N THR A 56 -12.15 -0.15 4.53
CA THR A 56 -13.07 -0.02 5.64
C THR A 56 -13.46 1.44 5.74
N ASP A 57 -14.71 1.75 5.49
CA ASP A 57 -15.19 3.14 5.45
C ASP A 57 -14.39 3.95 4.45
N ASP A 58 -13.62 4.91 4.92
CA ASP A 58 -12.84 5.79 4.06
C ASP A 58 -11.38 5.42 3.98
N THR A 59 -11.01 4.28 4.56
CA THR A 59 -9.59 3.93 4.68
C THR A 59 -9.34 2.59 4.03
N VAL A 60 -8.27 2.52 3.24
CA VAL A 60 -7.79 1.29 2.65
C VAL A 60 -6.52 0.88 3.36
N THR A 61 -6.44 -0.38 3.77
CA THR A 61 -5.25 -0.94 4.39
C THR A 61 -4.76 -2.09 3.51
N CYS A 62 -3.53 -2.00 3.06
CA CYS A 62 -2.91 -3.02 2.24
C CYS A 62 -1.76 -3.66 3.01
N ARG A 63 -1.70 -4.99 2.99
CA ARG A 63 -0.67 -5.73 3.71
C ARG A 63 -0.06 -6.77 2.80
N GLY A 64 1.23 -7.00 2.96
CA GLY A 64 1.91 -8.01 2.19
C GLY A 64 3.41 -7.84 2.24
N GLY A 65 4.11 -8.60 1.42
CA GLY A 65 5.54 -8.56 1.37
C GLY A 65 6.15 -8.92 2.71
N ASN A 66 7.22 -8.24 3.08
CA ASN A 66 7.90 -8.47 4.35
C ASN A 66 7.32 -7.55 5.41
N GLN A 67 6.09 -7.83 5.83
CA GLN A 67 5.40 -7.04 6.84
C GLN A 67 5.17 -5.60 6.38
N ALA A 68 5.05 -5.42 5.09
CA ALA A 68 4.74 -4.11 4.54
C ALA A 68 3.27 -3.80 4.80
N VAL A 69 3.00 -2.61 5.30
CA VAL A 69 1.64 -2.13 5.53
C VAL A 69 1.55 -0.73 4.94
N VAL A 70 0.54 -0.53 4.11
CA VAL A 70 0.27 0.78 3.51
C VAL A 70 -1.18 1.12 3.78
N ARG A 71 -1.43 2.33 4.23
CA ARG A 71 -2.77 2.78 4.55
C ARG A 71 -3.00 4.14 3.91
N PHE A 72 -4.17 4.32 3.31
CA PHE A 72 -4.49 5.60 2.69
C PHE A 72 -6.00 5.81 2.69
N GLY A 73 -6.39 7.07 2.58
CA GLY A 73 -7.80 7.42 2.49
C GLY A 73 -8.33 7.34 1.07
N VAL A 74 -9.62 7.18 0.96
CA VAL A 74 -10.30 7.18 -0.35
C VAL A 74 -11.28 8.34 -0.44
#